data_caa7790d5448596eb12c6b7dc36c0c9b
#
_entry.id   caa7790d5448596eb12c6b7dc36c0c9b
#
_cell.length_a   1.000
_cell.length_b   1.000
_cell.length_c   1.000
_cell.angle_alpha   90.00
_cell.angle_beta   90.00
_cell.angle_gamma   90.00
#
_symmetry.space_group_name_H-M   'P 1'
#
loop_
_entity.id
_entity.type
_entity.pdbx_description
1 polymer ?
#
loop_
_entity_poly.entity_id
_entity_poly.type
_entity_poly.pdbx_seq_one_letter_code
_entity_poly.pdbx_strand_id
1 'polypeptide(L)'
;IQVMVATNAFGMGIDKPNVRYVIHNNVPESIEAYYQEAGRAGRDGDPASCHLLWNGNDFRMRRFLIDRGDAADEALDDEQRAWALQNRYRLLSQMEGYCNTTGCLREYMLRYFGDEAAAEHAAAAGAGATATDDAEGCGNCSNCLTQFEVEDVTDMARAAVQYVATRPMRFGKSLIADVLHGGNTERIRQMHLDED
;
A
#
# COMPACT_ATOMS: atom_id res chain seq x y z
N ILE A 1 26.07 14.93 -11.92
CA ILE A 1 25.36 14.86 -10.61
C ILE A 1 25.23 13.38 -10.32
N GLN A 2 25.72 12.94 -9.16
CA GLN A 2 25.67 11.54 -8.75
C GLN A 2 24.37 11.19 -8.00
N VAL A 3 23.85 12.14 -7.23
CA VAL A 3 22.58 11.99 -6.50
C VAL A 3 21.78 13.27 -6.64
N MET A 4 20.48 13.12 -6.83
CA MET A 4 19.54 14.23 -6.90
C MET A 4 18.41 13.98 -5.90
N VAL A 5 18.12 14.98 -5.08
CA VAL A 5 16.97 14.99 -4.17
C VAL A 5 15.98 16.01 -4.68
N ALA A 6 14.75 15.61 -4.90
CA ALA A 6 13.73 16.46 -5.50
C ALA A 6 12.31 16.06 -5.03
N THR A 7 11.36 16.95 -5.23
CA THR A 7 9.93 16.64 -5.13
C THR A 7 9.42 16.06 -6.45
N ASN A 8 8.21 15.49 -6.46
CA ASN A 8 7.56 14.97 -7.65
C ASN A 8 7.46 15.99 -8.79
N ALA A 9 7.28 17.28 -8.46
CA ALA A 9 7.22 18.37 -9.46
C ALA A 9 8.50 18.48 -10.31
N PHE A 10 9.66 18.15 -9.75
CA PHE A 10 10.93 18.16 -10.46
C PHE A 10 11.05 16.99 -11.47
N GLY A 11 10.28 15.94 -11.25
CA GLY A 11 10.25 14.77 -12.13
C GLY A 11 9.73 15.05 -13.54
N MET A 12 8.92 16.08 -13.76
CA MET A 12 8.40 16.42 -15.07
C MET A 12 9.51 17.02 -15.95
N GLY A 13 9.88 16.33 -17.02
CA GLY A 13 10.86 16.81 -18.01
C GLY A 13 12.31 16.34 -17.81
N ILE A 14 12.60 15.49 -16.82
CA ILE A 14 13.93 14.87 -16.72
C ILE A 14 13.97 13.63 -17.61
N ASP A 15 14.78 13.72 -18.66
CA ASP A 15 15.10 12.60 -19.54
C ASP A 15 16.57 12.20 -19.40
N LYS A 16 16.88 11.58 -18.25
CA LYS A 16 18.21 11.01 -17.97
C LYS A 16 18.12 9.49 -18.12
N PRO A 17 18.73 8.89 -19.14
CA PRO A 17 18.54 7.46 -19.42
C PRO A 17 19.20 6.57 -18.37
N ASN A 18 20.33 6.97 -17.79
CA ASN A 18 21.15 6.14 -16.91
C ASN A 18 20.86 6.36 -15.41
N VAL A 19 19.62 6.51 -15.01
CA VAL A 19 19.21 6.52 -13.60
C VAL A 19 19.26 5.08 -13.07
N ARG A 20 20.07 4.82 -12.06
CA ARG A 20 20.24 3.47 -11.49
C ARG A 20 19.35 3.20 -10.27
N TYR A 21 18.98 4.27 -9.57
CA TYR A 21 18.15 4.16 -8.37
C TYR A 21 17.07 5.26 -8.37
N VAL A 22 15.84 4.86 -8.10
CA VAL A 22 14.75 5.77 -7.74
C VAL A 22 14.29 5.38 -6.33
N ILE A 23 14.38 6.31 -5.39
CA ILE A 23 14.05 6.08 -3.99
C ILE A 23 12.94 7.05 -3.58
N HIS A 24 11.79 6.51 -3.25
CA HIS A 24 10.69 7.26 -2.67
C HIS A 24 10.79 7.20 -1.15
N ASN A 25 10.87 8.36 -0.51
CA ASN A 25 10.95 8.47 0.96
C ASN A 25 9.56 8.53 1.63
N ASN A 26 8.50 8.62 0.84
CA ASN A 26 7.11 8.62 1.28
C ASN A 26 6.24 7.96 0.23
N VAL A 27 5.04 7.52 0.62
CA VAL A 27 4.07 6.94 -0.31
C VAL A 27 3.59 7.98 -1.32
N PRO A 28 3.69 7.71 -2.63
CA PRO A 28 3.01 8.48 -3.68
C PRO A 28 1.48 8.48 -3.48
N GLU A 29 0.78 9.39 -4.12
CA GLU A 29 -0.67 9.52 -4.00
C GLU A 29 -1.47 8.40 -4.69
N SER A 30 -0.83 7.74 -5.67
CA SER A 30 -1.43 6.65 -6.43
C SER A 30 -0.38 5.73 -7.03
N ILE A 31 -0.81 4.57 -7.54
CA ILE A 31 0.05 3.63 -8.27
C ILE A 31 0.55 4.26 -9.57
N GLU A 32 -0.27 5.06 -10.25
CA GLU A 32 0.12 5.75 -11.49
C GLU A 32 1.25 6.74 -11.22
N ALA A 33 1.15 7.54 -10.14
CA ALA A 33 2.21 8.46 -9.76
C ALA A 33 3.50 7.69 -9.44
N TYR A 34 3.41 6.63 -8.66
CA TYR A 34 4.55 5.77 -8.36
C TYR A 34 5.18 5.19 -9.64
N TYR A 35 4.37 4.65 -10.54
CA TYR A 35 4.83 4.06 -11.80
C TYR A 35 5.55 5.08 -12.69
N GLN A 36 4.99 6.28 -12.83
CA GLN A 36 5.61 7.36 -13.62
C GLN A 36 6.95 7.81 -13.05
N GLU A 37 7.05 7.88 -11.72
CA GLU A 37 8.29 8.29 -11.03
C GLU A 37 9.33 7.17 -11.06
N ALA A 38 8.95 5.94 -10.73
CA ALA A 38 9.81 4.76 -10.77
C ALA A 38 10.27 4.42 -12.18
N GLY A 39 9.42 4.63 -13.20
CA GLY A 39 9.72 4.38 -14.62
C GLY A 39 10.79 5.30 -15.22
N ARG A 40 11.40 6.17 -14.42
CA ARG A 40 12.61 6.94 -14.82
C ARG A 40 13.88 6.12 -14.68
N ALA A 41 13.85 5.06 -13.91
CA ALA A 41 14.99 4.16 -13.72
C ALA A 41 15.22 3.29 -14.95
N GLY A 42 16.48 3.13 -15.36
CA GLY A 42 16.91 2.16 -16.38
C GLY A 42 16.37 2.39 -17.79
N ARG A 43 16.12 3.64 -18.21
CA ARG A 43 15.62 3.94 -19.57
C ARG A 43 16.58 3.55 -20.69
N ASP A 44 17.85 3.36 -20.36
CA ASP A 44 18.88 2.84 -21.28
C ASP A 44 18.89 1.32 -21.40
N GLY A 45 18.01 0.62 -20.68
CA GLY A 45 17.92 -0.84 -20.66
C GLY A 45 18.84 -1.53 -19.66
N ASP A 46 19.73 -0.78 -19.00
CA ASP A 46 20.59 -1.33 -17.96
C ASP A 46 19.80 -1.57 -16.65
N PRO A 47 20.24 -2.53 -15.82
CA PRO A 47 19.61 -2.82 -14.55
C PRO A 47 19.51 -1.57 -13.65
N ALA A 48 18.35 -1.38 -13.07
CA ALA A 48 18.06 -0.28 -12.16
C ALA A 48 17.09 -0.75 -11.05
N SER A 49 17.12 -0.08 -9.91
CA SER A 49 16.31 -0.44 -8.75
C SER A 49 15.39 0.71 -8.32
N CYS A 50 14.15 0.36 -7.99
CA CYS A 50 13.17 1.29 -7.43
C CYS A 50 12.86 0.87 -5.99
N HIS A 51 13.02 1.79 -5.06
CA HIS A 51 12.77 1.56 -3.65
C HIS A 51 11.68 2.48 -3.15
N LEU A 52 10.71 1.93 -2.45
CA LEU A 52 9.66 2.68 -1.76
C LEU A 52 9.82 2.46 -0.26
N LEU A 53 10.21 3.52 0.45
CA LEU A 53 10.27 3.54 1.91
C LEU A 53 8.96 4.11 2.43
N TRP A 54 8.23 3.33 3.22
CA TRP A 54 6.91 3.71 3.67
C TRP A 54 6.57 3.18 5.07
N ASN A 55 5.60 3.81 5.69
CA ASN A 55 5.00 3.36 6.94
C ASN A 55 3.53 3.80 7.05
N GLY A 56 2.81 3.30 8.05
CA GLY A 56 1.38 3.60 8.21
C GLY A 56 1.06 5.09 8.44
N ASN A 57 2.02 5.92 8.87
CA ASN A 57 1.80 7.35 9.03
C ASN A 57 1.73 8.09 7.69
N ASP A 58 2.38 7.56 6.66
CA ASP A 58 2.34 8.15 5.32
C ASP A 58 0.91 8.15 4.78
N PHE A 59 0.18 7.05 4.95
CA PHE A 59 -1.23 6.95 4.57
C PHE A 59 -2.13 7.87 5.39
N ARG A 60 -1.85 8.06 6.69
CA ARG A 60 -2.59 9.03 7.52
C ARG A 60 -2.35 10.45 7.03
N MET A 61 -1.10 10.78 6.71
CA MET A 61 -0.75 12.09 6.18
C MET A 61 -1.41 12.33 4.82
N ARG A 62 -1.42 11.33 3.92
CA ARG A 62 -2.11 11.43 2.62
C ARG A 62 -3.61 11.65 2.79
N ARG A 63 -4.28 10.89 3.68
CA ARG A 63 -5.71 11.11 3.99
C ARG A 63 -5.97 12.52 4.50
N PHE A 64 -5.13 13.01 5.42
CA PHE A 64 -5.24 14.37 5.94
C PHE A 64 -5.10 15.45 4.83
N LEU A 65 -4.19 15.23 3.87
CA LEU A 65 -4.04 16.14 2.73
C LEU A 65 -5.26 16.08 1.79
N ILE A 66 -5.80 14.89 1.56
CA ILE A 66 -7.03 14.71 0.77
C ILE A 66 -8.20 15.44 1.42
N ASP A 67 -8.38 15.33 2.75
CA ASP A 67 -9.46 15.98 3.49
C ASP A 67 -9.35 17.52 3.48
N ARG A 68 -8.13 18.05 3.40
CA ARG A 68 -7.92 19.49 3.27
C ARG A 68 -8.32 20.05 1.91
N GLY A 69 -8.38 19.18 0.89
CA GLY A 69 -8.60 19.57 -0.48
C GLY A 69 -7.43 20.35 -1.08
N ASP A 70 -7.52 20.60 -2.37
CA ASP A 70 -6.58 21.43 -3.12
C ASP A 70 -7.25 22.75 -3.51
N ALA A 71 -6.46 23.78 -3.79
CA ALA A 71 -6.98 25.06 -4.32
C ALA A 71 -7.78 24.87 -5.63
N ALA A 72 -7.49 23.80 -6.40
CA ALA A 72 -8.26 23.43 -7.59
C ALA A 72 -9.71 23.00 -7.23
N ASP A 73 -9.95 22.51 -6.03
CA ASP A 73 -11.29 22.06 -5.59
C ASP A 73 -12.23 23.25 -5.32
N GLU A 74 -11.70 24.45 -5.12
CA GLU A 74 -12.50 25.67 -4.90
C GLU A 74 -13.32 26.06 -6.16
N ALA A 75 -12.85 25.66 -7.35
CA ALA A 75 -13.53 25.92 -8.61
C ALA A 75 -14.60 24.87 -8.97
N LEU A 76 -14.69 23.77 -8.21
CA LEU A 76 -15.61 22.67 -8.45
C LEU A 76 -16.97 22.91 -7.77
N ASP A 77 -18.05 22.42 -8.40
CA ASP A 77 -19.33 22.31 -7.72
C ASP A 77 -19.30 21.18 -6.66
N ASP A 78 -20.34 21.08 -5.85
CA ASP A 78 -20.40 20.14 -4.73
C ASP A 78 -20.37 18.67 -5.18
N GLU A 79 -20.97 18.34 -6.33
CA GLU A 79 -20.99 16.97 -6.87
C GLU A 79 -19.62 16.61 -7.43
N GLN A 80 -19.00 17.51 -8.19
CA GLN A 80 -17.64 17.33 -8.72
C GLN A 80 -16.61 17.19 -7.60
N ARG A 81 -16.75 17.98 -6.54
CA ARG A 81 -15.88 17.92 -5.36
C ARG A 81 -16.02 16.59 -4.63
N ALA A 82 -17.25 16.11 -4.43
CA ALA A 82 -17.51 14.81 -3.81
C ALA A 82 -16.93 13.67 -4.64
N TRP A 83 -17.07 13.72 -5.97
CA TRP A 83 -16.50 12.73 -6.88
C TRP A 83 -14.96 12.75 -6.84
N ALA A 84 -14.34 13.93 -6.89
CA ALA A 84 -12.88 14.09 -6.83
C ALA A 84 -12.32 13.53 -5.51
N LEU A 85 -12.97 13.84 -4.39
CA LEU A 85 -12.62 13.32 -3.08
C LEU A 85 -12.69 11.79 -3.04
N GLN A 86 -13.81 11.22 -3.48
CA GLN A 86 -13.99 9.76 -3.53
C GLN A 86 -12.93 9.09 -4.40
N ASN A 87 -12.60 9.69 -5.55
CA ASN A 87 -11.58 9.16 -6.46
C ASN A 87 -10.19 9.18 -5.82
N ARG A 88 -9.79 10.26 -5.15
CA ARG A 88 -8.51 10.36 -4.42
C ARG A 88 -8.40 9.28 -3.33
N TYR A 89 -9.46 9.05 -2.58
CA TYR A 89 -9.49 7.97 -1.59
C TYR A 89 -9.37 6.59 -2.21
N ARG A 90 -10.03 6.36 -3.35
CA ARG A 90 -9.93 5.09 -4.10
C ARG A 90 -8.50 4.84 -4.57
N LEU A 91 -7.84 5.82 -5.17
CA LEU A 91 -6.46 5.74 -5.64
C LEU A 91 -5.49 5.48 -4.48
N LEU A 92 -5.65 6.19 -3.36
CA LEU A 92 -4.84 5.97 -2.16
C LEU A 92 -5.05 4.56 -1.58
N SER A 93 -6.28 4.06 -1.57
CA SER A 93 -6.58 2.70 -1.09
C SER A 93 -5.92 1.62 -1.98
N GLN A 94 -5.87 1.83 -3.28
CA GLN A 94 -5.17 0.94 -4.21
C GLN A 94 -3.66 0.96 -3.98
N MET A 95 -3.08 2.14 -3.74
CA MET A 95 -1.67 2.27 -3.37
C MET A 95 -1.36 1.62 -2.01
N GLU A 96 -2.27 1.73 -1.04
CA GLU A 96 -2.17 1.05 0.25
C GLU A 96 -2.21 -0.48 0.07
N GLY A 97 -3.08 -0.98 -0.81
CA GLY A 97 -3.11 -2.39 -1.19
C GLY A 97 -1.81 -2.88 -1.81
N TYR A 98 -1.22 -2.09 -2.71
CA TYR A 98 0.09 -2.37 -3.31
C TYR A 98 1.20 -2.45 -2.25
N CYS A 99 1.23 -1.51 -1.30
CA CYS A 99 2.23 -1.51 -0.23
C CYS A 99 2.08 -2.69 0.75
N ASN A 100 0.86 -3.14 1.00
CA ASN A 100 0.58 -4.19 1.99
C ASN A 100 0.48 -5.60 1.40
N THR A 101 0.54 -5.76 0.08
CA THR A 101 0.49 -7.09 -0.52
C THR A 101 1.72 -7.92 -0.16
N THR A 102 1.51 -9.20 0.11
CA THR A 102 2.58 -10.21 0.21
C THR A 102 2.82 -10.93 -1.12
N GLY A 103 1.93 -10.73 -2.09
CA GLY A 103 2.07 -11.26 -3.45
C GLY A 103 3.11 -10.52 -4.29
N CYS A 104 3.28 -10.94 -5.52
CA CYS A 104 4.24 -10.33 -6.45
C CYS A 104 3.88 -8.86 -6.75
N LEU A 105 4.79 -7.94 -6.43
CA LEU A 105 4.58 -6.50 -6.67
C LEU A 105 4.46 -6.17 -8.16
N ARG A 106 5.18 -6.89 -9.02
CA ARG A 106 5.11 -6.68 -10.46
C ARG A 106 3.78 -7.15 -11.03
N GLU A 107 3.31 -8.32 -10.62
CA GLU A 107 1.99 -8.83 -11.00
C GLU A 107 0.87 -7.87 -10.55
N TYR A 108 0.92 -7.40 -9.30
CA TYR A 108 -0.04 -6.44 -8.78
C TYR A 108 -0.14 -5.20 -9.67
N MET A 109 1.01 -4.64 -10.05
CA MET A 109 1.07 -3.45 -10.90
C MET A 109 0.54 -3.71 -12.31
N LEU A 110 0.89 -4.83 -12.94
CA LEU A 110 0.43 -5.20 -14.27
C LEU A 110 -1.09 -5.39 -14.29
N ARG A 111 -1.66 -6.08 -13.30
CA ARG A 111 -3.12 -6.22 -13.14
C ARG A 111 -3.80 -4.88 -12.92
N TYR A 112 -3.19 -4.00 -12.14
CA TYR A 112 -3.72 -2.65 -11.93
C TYR A 112 -3.88 -1.88 -13.25
N PHE A 113 -2.95 -2.01 -14.17
CA PHE A 113 -3.01 -1.40 -15.51
C PHE A 113 -3.79 -2.23 -16.55
N GLY A 114 -4.39 -3.35 -16.15
CA GLY A 114 -5.21 -4.18 -17.03
C GLY A 114 -4.44 -5.13 -17.94
N ASP A 115 -3.14 -5.32 -17.70
CA ASP A 115 -2.30 -6.26 -18.45
C ASP A 115 -2.30 -7.64 -17.76
N GLU A 116 -3.42 -8.36 -17.90
CA GLU A 116 -3.60 -9.68 -17.28
C GLU A 116 -2.60 -10.71 -17.85
N ALA A 117 -2.33 -10.68 -19.15
CA ALA A 117 -1.41 -11.62 -19.78
C ALA A 117 0.03 -11.43 -19.27
N ALA A 118 0.50 -10.18 -19.16
CA ALA A 118 1.82 -9.89 -18.60
C ALA A 118 1.87 -10.17 -17.10
N ALA A 119 0.76 -10.01 -16.37
CA ALA A 119 0.66 -10.36 -14.96
C ALA A 119 0.77 -11.87 -14.75
N GLU A 120 0.09 -12.68 -15.53
CA GLU A 120 0.19 -14.14 -15.50
C GLU A 120 1.62 -14.62 -15.86
N HIS A 121 2.25 -14.00 -16.85
CA HIS A 121 3.65 -14.26 -17.18
C HIS A 121 4.60 -13.89 -16.04
N ALA A 122 4.36 -12.79 -15.36
CA ALA A 122 5.17 -12.38 -14.22
C ALA A 122 5.01 -13.34 -13.03
N ALA A 123 3.83 -13.89 -12.82
CA ALA A 123 3.58 -14.91 -11.81
C ALA A 123 4.28 -16.23 -12.14
N ALA A 124 4.27 -16.62 -13.43
CA ALA A 124 4.88 -17.88 -13.90
C ALA A 124 6.42 -17.82 -14.02
N ALA A 125 7.00 -16.63 -14.26
CA ALA A 125 8.44 -16.47 -14.50
C ALA A 125 9.32 -16.79 -13.27
N GLY A 126 8.76 -16.71 -12.06
CA GLY A 126 9.44 -17.10 -10.82
C GLY A 126 9.66 -18.61 -10.70
N ALA A 127 8.87 -19.42 -11.36
CA ALA A 127 8.95 -20.87 -11.32
C ALA A 127 10.18 -21.47 -12.05
N GLY A 128 10.94 -20.66 -12.78
CA GLY A 128 12.08 -21.12 -13.60
C GLY A 128 13.49 -20.79 -13.07
N ALA A 129 13.64 -19.99 -12.04
CA ALA A 129 14.93 -19.55 -11.52
C ALA A 129 15.25 -20.21 -10.17
N THR A 130 15.79 -21.45 -10.20
CA THR A 130 16.52 -22.15 -9.11
C THR A 130 16.05 -21.89 -7.66
N ALA A 131 14.77 -21.75 -7.45
CA ALA A 131 14.16 -21.76 -6.13
C ALA A 131 13.19 -22.94 -6.06
N THR A 132 13.06 -23.53 -4.90
CA THR A 132 12.15 -24.63 -4.55
C THR A 132 10.82 -24.57 -5.30
N ASP A 133 10.24 -25.70 -5.66
CA ASP A 133 9.09 -25.93 -6.53
C ASP A 133 7.81 -25.07 -6.28
N ASP A 134 7.84 -24.13 -5.31
CA ASP A 134 6.73 -23.27 -4.89
C ASP A 134 6.94 -21.76 -5.14
N ALA A 135 7.95 -21.35 -5.91
CA ALA A 135 8.23 -19.91 -6.14
C ALA A 135 7.31 -19.34 -7.22
N GLU A 136 6.13 -18.93 -6.82
CA GLU A 136 5.22 -18.12 -7.64
C GLU A 136 5.69 -16.65 -7.65
N GLY A 137 5.73 -16.01 -8.83
CA GLY A 137 6.01 -14.58 -8.96
C GLY A 137 7.11 -14.22 -9.94
N CYS A 138 7.52 -12.94 -9.99
CA CYS A 138 8.49 -12.43 -10.97
C CYS A 138 9.96 -12.76 -10.67
N GLY A 139 10.27 -13.33 -9.50
CA GLY A 139 11.63 -13.63 -9.07
C GLY A 139 12.58 -12.44 -8.89
N ASN A 140 12.07 -11.20 -8.93
CA ASN A 140 12.88 -9.98 -8.92
C ASN A 140 12.41 -8.90 -7.93
N CYS A 141 11.15 -8.86 -7.57
CA CYS A 141 10.67 -7.89 -6.59
C CYS A 141 10.98 -8.36 -5.16
N SER A 142 10.97 -7.40 -4.21
CA SER A 142 11.26 -7.70 -2.81
C SER A 142 10.39 -8.83 -2.25
N ASN A 143 9.09 -8.86 -2.60
CA ASN A 143 8.19 -9.88 -2.09
C ASN A 143 8.52 -11.28 -2.61
N CYS A 144 8.88 -11.41 -3.89
CA CYS A 144 9.31 -12.70 -4.45
C CYS A 144 10.67 -13.17 -3.91
N LEU A 145 11.51 -12.24 -3.45
CA LEU A 145 12.82 -12.55 -2.87
C LEU A 145 12.79 -12.73 -1.35
N THR A 146 11.65 -12.47 -0.71
CA THR A 146 11.46 -12.57 0.74
C THR A 146 10.59 -13.79 1.06
N GLN A 147 11.03 -14.60 2.01
CA GLN A 147 10.18 -15.63 2.59
C GLN A 147 9.33 -14.98 3.70
N PHE A 148 8.01 -15.02 3.53
CA PHE A 148 7.08 -14.57 4.56
C PHE A 148 6.73 -15.75 5.47
N GLU A 149 6.81 -15.52 6.78
CA GLU A 149 6.19 -16.42 7.74
C GLU A 149 4.68 -16.18 7.74
N VAL A 150 3.92 -17.24 7.48
CA VAL A 150 2.45 -17.18 7.44
C VAL A 150 1.91 -17.80 8.72
N GLU A 151 1.15 -17.03 9.49
CA GLU A 151 0.43 -17.48 10.67
C GLU A 151 -1.07 -17.50 10.39
N ASP A 152 -1.73 -18.61 10.69
CA ASP A 152 -3.18 -18.68 10.60
C ASP A 152 -3.83 -17.95 11.80
N VAL A 153 -4.35 -16.78 11.54
CA VAL A 153 -5.05 -15.94 12.51
C VAL A 153 -6.58 -16.01 12.39
N THR A 154 -7.11 -17.01 11.67
CA THR A 154 -8.55 -17.13 11.36
C THR A 154 -9.41 -17.12 12.61
N ASP A 155 -9.03 -17.86 13.65
CA ASP A 155 -9.82 -17.93 14.88
C ASP A 155 -9.76 -16.62 15.67
N MET A 156 -8.61 -15.97 15.73
CA MET A 156 -8.47 -14.64 16.34
C MET A 156 -9.28 -13.58 15.56
N ALA A 157 -9.22 -13.61 14.24
CA ALA A 157 -10.00 -12.71 13.40
C ALA A 157 -11.50 -12.93 13.57
N ARG A 158 -11.95 -14.19 13.64
CA ARG A 158 -13.35 -14.56 13.87
C ARG A 158 -13.84 -14.05 15.23
N ALA A 159 -13.06 -14.25 16.29
CA ALA A 159 -13.37 -13.75 17.62
C ALA A 159 -13.49 -12.23 17.63
N ALA A 160 -12.55 -11.52 16.99
CA ALA A 160 -12.59 -10.06 16.90
C ALA A 160 -13.83 -9.56 16.14
N VAL A 161 -14.19 -10.18 15.02
CA VAL A 161 -15.38 -9.82 14.24
C VAL A 161 -16.66 -10.11 15.03
N GLN A 162 -16.76 -11.26 15.68
CA GLN A 162 -17.91 -11.61 16.51
C GLN A 162 -18.07 -10.63 17.68
N TYR A 163 -16.97 -10.32 18.36
CA TYR A 163 -17.00 -9.36 19.47
C TYR A 163 -17.52 -7.99 19.02
N VAL A 164 -17.03 -7.47 17.89
CA VAL A 164 -17.49 -6.18 17.33
C VAL A 164 -18.95 -6.23 16.89
N ALA A 165 -19.36 -7.33 16.26
CA ALA A 165 -20.73 -7.51 15.74
C ALA A 165 -21.80 -7.58 16.85
N THR A 166 -21.43 -8.09 18.03
CA THR A 166 -22.38 -8.24 19.18
C THR A 166 -22.51 -6.97 20.01
N ARG A 167 -21.69 -5.93 19.75
CA ARG A 167 -21.69 -4.71 20.57
C ARG A 167 -22.52 -3.58 19.94
N PRO A 168 -23.42 -2.93 20.74
CA PRO A 168 -24.25 -1.82 20.24
C PRO A 168 -23.45 -0.53 20.06
N MET A 169 -22.28 -0.42 20.69
CA MET A 169 -21.43 0.77 20.68
C MET A 169 -20.15 0.53 19.86
N ARG A 170 -19.67 1.57 19.19
CA ARG A 170 -18.40 1.53 18.46
C ARG A 170 -17.25 1.89 19.39
N PHE A 171 -16.34 0.95 19.58
CA PHE A 171 -15.11 1.15 20.34
C PHE A 171 -13.91 1.35 19.42
N GLY A 172 -12.90 2.08 19.90
CA GLY A 172 -11.63 2.20 19.21
C GLY A 172 -10.85 0.88 19.19
N LYS A 173 -10.08 0.65 18.14
CA LYS A 173 -9.31 -0.59 17.93
C LYS A 173 -8.43 -1.01 19.13
N SER A 174 -7.82 -0.03 19.82
CA SER A 174 -6.95 -0.31 20.98
C SER A 174 -7.74 -0.90 22.14
N LEU A 175 -8.94 -0.40 22.43
CA LEU A 175 -9.78 -0.92 23.49
C LEU A 175 -10.28 -2.34 23.16
N ILE A 176 -10.64 -2.59 21.90
CA ILE A 176 -11.04 -3.92 21.43
C ILE A 176 -9.87 -4.91 21.57
N ALA A 177 -8.68 -4.50 21.16
CA ALA A 177 -7.48 -5.33 21.30
C ALA A 177 -7.19 -5.63 22.78
N ASP A 178 -7.25 -4.63 23.67
CA ASP A 178 -7.04 -4.80 25.08
C ASP A 178 -8.02 -5.82 25.70
N VAL A 179 -9.31 -5.72 25.34
CA VAL A 179 -10.33 -6.67 25.82
C VAL A 179 -10.05 -8.09 25.32
N LEU A 180 -9.78 -8.26 24.02
CA LEU A 180 -9.51 -9.57 23.44
C LEU A 180 -8.24 -10.23 23.98
N HIS A 181 -7.28 -9.43 24.45
CA HIS A 181 -6.09 -9.91 25.17
C HIS A 181 -6.33 -10.16 26.66
N GLY A 182 -7.56 -10.03 27.15
CA GLY A 182 -7.88 -10.20 28.57
C GLY A 182 -7.44 -9.02 29.44
N GLY A 183 -7.29 -7.84 28.84
CA GLY A 183 -6.95 -6.62 29.60
C GLY A 183 -8.00 -6.30 30.64
N ASN A 184 -7.56 -5.88 31.82
CA ASN A 184 -8.43 -5.53 32.97
C ASN A 184 -8.15 -4.08 33.40
N THR A 185 -8.33 -3.14 32.50
CA THR A 185 -8.18 -1.71 32.80
C THR A 185 -9.44 -1.17 33.47
N GLU A 186 -9.29 -0.10 34.25
CA GLU A 186 -10.43 0.57 34.87
C GLU A 186 -11.53 0.95 33.85
N ARG A 187 -11.14 1.35 32.65
CA ARG A 187 -12.05 1.68 31.56
C ARG A 187 -12.84 0.47 31.06
N ILE A 188 -12.20 -0.69 30.97
CA ILE A 188 -12.86 -1.95 30.57
C ILE A 188 -13.92 -2.34 31.61
N ARG A 189 -13.59 -2.27 32.89
CA ARG A 189 -14.53 -2.55 34.02
C ARG A 189 -15.69 -1.57 34.06
N GLN A 190 -15.44 -0.27 33.92
CA GLN A 190 -16.50 0.76 33.89
C GLN A 190 -17.48 0.56 32.76
N MET A 191 -17.04 -0.02 31.63
CA MET A 191 -17.87 -0.28 30.46
C MET A 191 -18.44 -1.71 30.42
N HIS A 192 -18.20 -2.51 31.48
CA HIS A 192 -18.64 -3.93 31.57
C HIS A 192 -18.22 -4.75 30.33
N LEU A 193 -16.99 -4.56 29.87
CA LEU A 193 -16.46 -5.27 28.70
C LEU A 193 -15.66 -6.53 29.06
N ASP A 194 -15.50 -6.79 30.32
CA ASP A 194 -14.82 -7.91 30.95
C ASP A 194 -15.79 -9.06 31.40
N GLU A 195 -17.08 -8.88 31.14
CA GLU A 195 -18.12 -9.81 31.64
C GLU A 195 -18.60 -10.83 30.58
N ASP A 196 -17.91 -10.95 29.43
CA ASP A 196 -18.29 -11.87 28.32
C ASP A 196 -17.28 -12.99 28.07
#